data_c49800f6d292a751cd040839781e710d
#
_entry.id   c49800f6d292a751cd040839781e710d
#
_cell.length_a   1.000
_cell.length_b   1.000
_cell.length_c   1.000
_cell.angle_alpha   90.00
_cell.angle_beta   90.00
_cell.angle_gamma   90.00
#
_symmetry.space_group_name_H-M   'P 1'
#
loop_
_entity.id
_entity.type
_entity.pdbx_description
1 polymer ?
#
loop_
_entity_poly.entity_id
_entity_poly.type
_entity_poly.pdbx_seq_one_letter_code
_entity_poly.pdbx_strand_id
1 'polypeptide(L)'
;MTGAFPFEIGTVSSGTADSLVQSVVQRVQQKSPLGAPLSAMRFVAFLGLLLLLGVMVLSWGTQLLDSARVLLAGLGGVVLLLAGSLAVFVLQGSWVTGGGWGDVLKVNALGDVATSRLGIAIIARVVLAVLWLLVLQLLRREAWTSVSGVLFGVLGVLTAATFAFSGHPSAESSAWLWAPVDLLHLGAVGAWAGGLLVLAIAGREIASGAHGASV
;
A
#
# COMPACT_ATOMS: atom_id res chain seq x y z
N MET A 1 18.65 -0.25 -6.48
CA MET A 1 19.80 -0.65 -7.34
C MET A 1 20.44 -1.85 -6.68
N THR A 2 20.33 -3.04 -7.26
CA THR A 2 21.07 -4.23 -6.82
C THR A 2 22.40 -4.21 -7.57
N GLY A 3 23.48 -3.90 -6.87
CA GLY A 3 24.84 -4.00 -7.41
C GLY A 3 25.49 -5.28 -6.87
N ALA A 4 26.09 -6.07 -7.74
CA ALA A 4 26.96 -7.17 -7.36
C ALA A 4 28.39 -6.69 -7.47
N PHE A 5 29.16 -6.79 -6.37
CA PHE A 5 30.59 -6.47 -6.37
C PHE A 5 31.36 -7.79 -6.27
N PRO A 6 32.19 -8.13 -7.26
CA PRO A 6 33.07 -9.29 -7.14
C PRO A 6 34.19 -8.93 -6.15
N PHE A 7 34.47 -9.83 -5.22
CA PHE A 7 35.72 -9.82 -4.48
C PHE A 7 36.35 -11.20 -4.58
N GLU A 8 37.66 -11.23 -4.78
CA GLU A 8 38.44 -12.47 -4.95
C GLU A 8 39.20 -12.77 -3.67
N ILE A 9 39.11 -14.01 -3.20
CA ILE A 9 39.95 -14.52 -2.12
C ILE A 9 40.82 -15.64 -2.72
N GLY A 10 42.08 -15.33 -3.05
CA GLY A 10 43.02 -16.26 -3.64
C GLY A 10 43.30 -16.02 -5.13
N THR A 11 44.10 -16.86 -5.76
CA THR A 11 44.47 -16.77 -7.18
C THR A 11 43.39 -17.40 -8.06
N VAL A 12 42.41 -16.62 -8.44
CA VAL A 12 41.39 -17.03 -9.46
C VAL A 12 41.75 -16.34 -10.79
N SER A 13 41.58 -17.07 -11.91
CA SER A 13 41.77 -16.47 -13.22
C SER A 13 40.69 -15.41 -13.48
N SER A 14 41.09 -14.20 -13.85
CA SER A 14 40.21 -13.04 -14.10
C SER A 14 39.01 -13.34 -15.01
N GLY A 15 39.15 -14.28 -15.94
CA GLY A 15 38.08 -14.68 -16.85
C GLY A 15 36.89 -15.42 -16.20
N THR A 16 37.12 -16.09 -15.06
CA THR A 16 36.04 -16.82 -14.35
C THR A 16 35.19 -15.86 -13.52
N ALA A 17 35.81 -14.86 -12.89
CA ALA A 17 35.11 -13.83 -12.13
C ALA A 17 34.21 -12.98 -13.06
N ASP A 18 34.72 -12.55 -14.20
CA ASP A 18 33.97 -11.76 -15.19
C ASP A 18 32.79 -12.55 -15.77
N SER A 19 32.95 -13.84 -16.05
CA SER A 19 31.86 -14.67 -16.56
C SER A 19 30.77 -14.89 -15.50
N LEU A 20 31.13 -15.04 -14.23
CA LEU A 20 30.18 -15.12 -13.11
C LEU A 20 29.44 -13.79 -12.92
N VAL A 21 30.13 -12.67 -12.93
CA VAL A 21 29.51 -11.34 -12.85
C VAL A 21 28.53 -11.13 -14.00
N GLN A 22 28.96 -11.44 -15.25
CA GLN A 22 28.08 -11.34 -16.41
C GLN A 22 26.87 -12.26 -16.31
N SER A 23 27.03 -13.49 -15.83
CA SER A 23 25.92 -14.42 -15.65
C SER A 23 24.92 -13.95 -14.58
N VAL A 24 25.40 -13.33 -13.49
CA VAL A 24 24.57 -12.74 -12.44
C VAL A 24 23.86 -11.48 -12.97
N VAL A 25 24.59 -10.60 -13.66
CA VAL A 25 24.02 -9.39 -14.26
C VAL A 25 22.96 -9.77 -15.31
N GLN A 26 23.20 -10.78 -16.15
CA GLN A 26 22.22 -11.26 -17.13
C GLN A 26 20.98 -11.87 -16.46
N ARG A 27 21.13 -12.63 -15.38
CA ARG A 27 19.99 -13.15 -14.59
C ARG A 27 19.18 -12.02 -13.94
N VAL A 28 19.86 -11.00 -13.43
CA VAL A 28 19.19 -9.82 -12.83
C VAL A 28 18.54 -8.95 -13.90
N GLN A 29 19.11 -8.90 -15.13
CA GLN A 29 18.56 -8.20 -16.28
C GLN A 29 17.44 -8.97 -16.99
N GLN A 30 17.34 -10.29 -16.83
CA GLN A 30 16.14 -11.02 -17.22
C GLN A 30 15.00 -10.50 -16.34
N LYS A 31 14.33 -9.47 -16.83
CA LYS A 31 13.15 -8.89 -16.19
C LYS A 31 12.14 -10.01 -15.96
N SER A 32 11.99 -10.42 -14.71
CA SER A 32 10.91 -11.34 -14.35
C SER A 32 9.61 -10.82 -14.97
N PRO A 33 8.83 -11.65 -15.69
CA PRO A 33 7.56 -11.23 -16.28
C PRO A 33 6.56 -10.72 -15.25
N LEU A 34 6.84 -10.93 -13.97
CA LEU A 34 6.03 -10.50 -12.83
C LEU A 34 6.35 -9.05 -12.37
N GLY A 35 7.41 -8.42 -12.84
CA GLY A 35 7.82 -7.09 -12.38
C GLY A 35 6.77 -6.01 -12.64
N ALA A 36 6.24 -5.95 -13.86
CA ALA A 36 5.19 -4.99 -14.21
C ALA A 36 3.85 -5.27 -13.48
N PRO A 37 3.31 -6.50 -13.46
CA PRO A 37 2.14 -6.83 -12.66
C PRO A 37 2.30 -6.50 -11.17
N LEU A 38 3.44 -6.83 -10.58
CA LEU A 38 3.71 -6.54 -9.18
C LEU A 38 3.68 -5.03 -8.88
N SER A 39 4.30 -4.23 -9.75
CA SER A 39 4.29 -2.75 -9.62
C SER A 39 2.88 -2.19 -9.78
N ALA A 40 2.09 -2.72 -10.73
CA ALA A 40 0.70 -2.33 -10.91
C ALA A 40 -0.14 -2.65 -9.67
N MET A 41 0.02 -3.83 -9.06
CA MET A 41 -0.73 -4.20 -7.87
C MET A 41 -0.32 -3.41 -6.62
N ARG A 42 0.95 -3.02 -6.51
CA ARG A 42 1.41 -2.06 -5.50
C ARG A 42 0.73 -0.71 -5.67
N PHE A 43 0.62 -0.22 -6.91
CA PHE A 43 -0.09 1.01 -7.22
C PHE A 43 -1.58 0.91 -6.88
N VAL A 44 -2.24 -0.21 -7.17
CA VAL A 44 -3.65 -0.46 -6.81
C VAL A 44 -3.84 -0.40 -5.29
N ALA A 45 -2.97 -1.05 -4.51
CA ALA A 45 -3.02 -0.99 -3.05
C ALA A 45 -2.81 0.44 -2.54
N PHE A 46 -1.90 1.20 -3.15
CA PHE A 46 -1.63 2.59 -2.81
C PHE A 46 -2.81 3.50 -3.14
N LEU A 47 -3.47 3.29 -4.28
CA LEU A 47 -4.69 4.01 -4.65
C LEU A 47 -5.80 3.75 -3.62
N GLY A 48 -5.92 2.52 -3.11
CA GLY A 48 -6.82 2.18 -2.00
C GLY A 48 -6.53 3.00 -0.74
N LEU A 49 -5.24 3.12 -0.36
CA LEU A 49 -4.82 3.97 0.76
C LEU A 49 -5.20 5.44 0.54
N LEU A 50 -4.93 5.99 -0.67
CA LEU A 50 -5.28 7.38 -0.98
C LEU A 50 -6.78 7.66 -0.84
N LEU A 51 -7.63 6.76 -1.35
CA LEU A 51 -9.08 6.90 -1.22
C LEU A 51 -9.51 6.88 0.25
N LEU A 52 -8.98 5.97 1.06
CA LEU A 52 -9.32 5.87 2.48
C LEU A 52 -8.89 7.12 3.26
N LEU A 53 -7.67 7.61 3.03
CA LEU A 53 -7.19 8.85 3.67
C LEU A 53 -7.97 10.07 3.16
N GLY A 54 -8.35 10.12 1.89
CA GLY A 54 -9.19 11.16 1.32
C GLY A 54 -10.59 11.19 1.94
N VAL A 55 -11.24 10.03 2.07
CA VAL A 55 -12.52 9.90 2.77
C VAL A 55 -12.39 10.32 4.23
N MET A 56 -11.33 9.88 4.92
CA MET A 56 -11.05 10.27 6.31
C MET A 56 -11.00 11.80 6.45
N VAL A 57 -10.20 12.48 5.63
CA VAL A 57 -9.99 13.93 5.73
C VAL A 57 -11.26 14.71 5.41
N LEU A 58 -11.98 14.34 4.35
CA LEU A 58 -13.20 15.04 3.95
C LEU A 58 -14.37 14.77 4.90
N SER A 59 -14.41 13.59 5.53
CA SER A 59 -15.45 13.27 6.50
C SER A 59 -15.14 13.76 7.90
N TRP A 60 -13.95 14.33 8.14
CA TRP A 60 -13.53 14.77 9.46
C TRP A 60 -14.42 15.92 9.99
N GLY A 61 -15.16 15.63 11.05
CA GLY A 61 -16.08 16.60 11.65
C GLY A 61 -17.30 16.94 10.80
N THR A 62 -17.58 16.18 9.75
CA THR A 62 -18.70 16.39 8.82
C THR A 62 -19.54 15.12 8.71
N GLN A 63 -20.76 15.24 8.15
CA GLN A 63 -21.63 14.09 7.85
C GLN A 63 -21.51 13.64 6.38
N LEU A 64 -20.37 13.88 5.73
CA LEU A 64 -20.19 13.54 4.32
C LEU A 64 -20.24 12.04 4.04
N LEU A 65 -20.14 11.18 5.04
CA LEU A 65 -20.35 9.73 4.89
C LEU A 65 -21.80 9.36 4.57
N ASP A 66 -22.75 10.25 4.75
CA ASP A 66 -24.13 10.08 4.30
C ASP A 66 -24.25 10.19 2.77
N SER A 67 -23.29 10.84 2.11
CA SER A 67 -23.17 10.82 0.66
C SER A 67 -22.84 9.42 0.16
N ALA A 68 -23.70 8.88 -0.70
CA ALA A 68 -23.50 7.55 -1.27
C ALA A 68 -22.18 7.44 -2.03
N ARG A 69 -21.74 8.50 -2.70
CA ARG A 69 -20.47 8.51 -3.45
C ARG A 69 -19.25 8.55 -2.56
N VAL A 70 -19.30 9.28 -1.45
CA VAL A 70 -18.20 9.28 -0.45
C VAL A 70 -18.08 7.89 0.18
N LEU A 71 -19.19 7.27 0.53
CA LEU A 71 -19.20 5.90 1.04
C LEU A 71 -18.66 4.90 0.01
N LEU A 72 -19.10 5.01 -1.25
CA LEU A 72 -18.60 4.15 -2.34
C LEU A 72 -17.10 4.35 -2.58
N ALA A 73 -16.58 5.58 -2.47
CA ALA A 73 -15.15 5.84 -2.54
C ALA A 73 -14.39 5.15 -1.39
N GLY A 74 -14.93 5.19 -0.18
CA GLY A 74 -14.35 4.49 0.98
C GLY A 74 -14.36 2.96 0.79
N LEU A 75 -15.50 2.38 0.39
CA LEU A 75 -15.61 0.95 0.10
C LEU A 75 -14.70 0.53 -1.06
N GLY A 76 -14.64 1.34 -2.12
CA GLY A 76 -13.70 1.16 -3.22
C GLY A 76 -12.25 1.19 -2.74
N GLY A 77 -11.92 2.11 -1.84
CA GLY A 77 -10.60 2.18 -1.19
C GLY A 77 -10.24 0.90 -0.45
N VAL A 78 -11.18 0.35 0.33
CA VAL A 78 -10.96 -0.95 1.01
C VAL A 78 -10.74 -2.08 0.01
N VAL A 79 -11.57 -2.18 -1.02
CA VAL A 79 -11.44 -3.23 -2.05
C VAL A 79 -10.11 -3.14 -2.78
N LEU A 80 -9.68 -1.94 -3.18
CA LEU A 80 -8.40 -1.73 -3.86
C LEU A 80 -7.21 -2.03 -2.95
N LEU A 81 -7.28 -1.62 -1.66
CA LEU A 81 -6.27 -1.93 -0.67
C LEU A 81 -6.10 -3.44 -0.50
N LEU A 82 -7.20 -4.18 -0.34
CA LEU A 82 -7.20 -5.63 -0.19
C LEU A 82 -6.72 -6.34 -1.45
N ALA A 83 -7.34 -6.04 -2.60
CA ALA A 83 -7.02 -6.71 -3.87
C ALA A 83 -5.56 -6.49 -4.25
N GLY A 84 -5.08 -5.24 -4.17
CA GLY A 84 -3.69 -4.91 -4.45
C GLY A 84 -2.71 -5.57 -3.47
N SER A 85 -3.02 -5.56 -2.17
CA SER A 85 -2.15 -6.17 -1.15
C SER A 85 -2.07 -7.69 -1.28
N LEU A 86 -3.21 -8.37 -1.50
CA LEU A 86 -3.25 -9.82 -1.70
C LEU A 86 -2.55 -10.23 -3.00
N ALA A 87 -2.73 -9.48 -4.08
CA ALA A 87 -2.02 -9.72 -5.32
C ALA A 87 -0.49 -9.54 -5.15
N VAL A 88 -0.06 -8.49 -4.43
CA VAL A 88 1.36 -8.31 -4.09
C VAL A 88 1.87 -9.49 -3.26
N PHE A 89 1.11 -9.97 -2.28
CA PHE A 89 1.49 -11.13 -1.47
C PHE A 89 1.76 -12.36 -2.32
N VAL A 90 0.86 -12.67 -3.26
CA VAL A 90 0.97 -13.84 -4.15
C VAL A 90 2.13 -13.71 -5.15
N LEU A 91 2.30 -12.52 -5.74
CA LEU A 91 3.31 -12.30 -6.79
C LEU A 91 4.73 -12.14 -6.23
N GLN A 92 4.87 -11.65 -5.00
CA GLN A 92 6.16 -11.26 -4.42
C GLN A 92 7.12 -12.45 -4.28
N GLY A 93 6.65 -13.60 -3.81
CA GLY A 93 7.49 -14.78 -3.58
C GLY A 93 8.14 -15.28 -4.87
N SER A 94 7.36 -15.44 -5.92
CA SER A 94 7.85 -15.85 -7.22
C SER A 94 8.77 -14.80 -7.85
N TRP A 95 8.45 -13.51 -7.69
CA TRP A 95 9.29 -12.43 -8.21
C TRP A 95 10.68 -12.40 -7.56
N VAL A 96 10.77 -12.56 -6.23
CA VAL A 96 12.04 -12.53 -5.47
C VAL A 96 12.94 -13.72 -5.86
N THR A 97 12.34 -14.89 -6.09
CA THR A 97 13.09 -16.10 -6.49
C THR A 97 13.44 -16.15 -7.97
N GLY A 98 13.05 -15.13 -8.77
CA GLY A 98 13.26 -15.11 -10.22
C GLY A 98 12.34 -16.08 -10.98
N GLY A 99 11.28 -16.57 -10.32
CA GLY A 99 10.27 -17.44 -10.91
C GLY A 99 9.31 -16.72 -11.84
N GLY A 100 8.42 -17.48 -12.47
CA GLY A 100 7.38 -17.02 -13.38
C GLY A 100 5.97 -17.24 -12.85
N TRP A 101 4.98 -17.12 -13.72
CA TRP A 101 3.56 -17.30 -13.39
C TRP A 101 3.23 -18.68 -12.81
N GLY A 102 3.94 -19.74 -13.23
CA GLY A 102 3.74 -21.10 -12.70
C GLY A 102 4.18 -21.31 -11.26
N ASP A 103 4.93 -20.35 -10.70
CA ASP A 103 5.54 -20.45 -9.36
C ASP A 103 4.81 -19.63 -8.30
N VAL A 104 3.83 -18.80 -8.71
CA VAL A 104 3.19 -17.80 -7.79
C VAL A 104 2.43 -18.45 -6.64
N LEU A 105 1.95 -19.68 -6.78
CA LEU A 105 1.21 -20.42 -5.75
C LEU A 105 2.07 -21.47 -5.02
N LYS A 106 3.40 -21.47 -5.21
CA LYS A 106 4.28 -22.37 -4.47
C LYS A 106 4.23 -22.07 -2.98
N VAL A 107 3.88 -23.09 -2.19
CA VAL A 107 3.67 -22.96 -0.73
C VAL A 107 4.90 -22.40 -0.02
N ASN A 108 6.10 -22.87 -0.40
CA ASN A 108 7.34 -22.38 0.20
C ASN A 108 7.55 -20.89 -0.07
N ALA A 109 7.32 -20.42 -1.31
CA ALA A 109 7.43 -19.01 -1.67
C ALA A 109 6.41 -18.13 -0.93
N LEU A 110 5.18 -18.62 -0.77
CA LEU A 110 4.15 -17.93 0.02
C LEU A 110 4.50 -17.90 1.52
N GLY A 111 5.05 -18.98 2.06
CA GLY A 111 5.53 -19.06 3.44
C GLY A 111 6.65 -18.06 3.73
N ASP A 112 7.63 -17.96 2.83
CA ASP A 112 8.73 -16.99 2.94
C ASP A 112 8.23 -15.55 2.91
N VAL A 113 7.24 -15.26 2.06
CA VAL A 113 6.61 -13.94 2.03
C VAL A 113 5.84 -13.68 3.33
N ALA A 114 5.07 -14.64 3.84
CA ALA A 114 4.25 -14.47 5.05
C ALA A 114 5.08 -14.08 6.28
N THR A 115 6.29 -14.62 6.42
CA THR A 115 7.21 -14.34 7.52
C THR A 115 8.07 -13.10 7.30
N SER A 116 8.04 -12.51 6.09
CA SER A 116 8.78 -11.30 5.77
C SER A 116 8.10 -10.05 6.36
N ARG A 117 8.85 -8.95 6.47
CA ARG A 117 8.30 -7.63 6.86
C ARG A 117 7.12 -7.20 5.97
N LEU A 118 7.22 -7.45 4.66
CA LEU A 118 6.15 -7.16 3.72
C LEU A 118 4.91 -8.01 4.00
N GLY A 119 5.08 -9.31 4.23
CA GLY A 119 3.97 -10.21 4.53
C GLY A 119 3.24 -9.82 5.82
N ILE A 120 3.98 -9.52 6.89
CA ILE A 120 3.41 -9.02 8.15
C ILE A 120 2.63 -7.72 7.91
N ALA A 121 3.16 -6.78 7.12
CA ALA A 121 2.47 -5.55 6.78
C ALA A 121 1.19 -5.81 5.97
N ILE A 122 1.19 -6.79 5.06
CA ILE A 122 -0.01 -7.18 4.29
C ILE A 122 -1.07 -7.82 5.20
N ILE A 123 -0.67 -8.69 6.12
CA ILE A 123 -1.59 -9.27 7.11
C ILE A 123 -2.22 -8.15 7.96
N ALA A 124 -1.41 -7.19 8.43
CA ALA A 124 -1.91 -6.03 9.14
C ALA A 124 -2.90 -5.20 8.29
N ARG A 125 -2.64 -5.01 6.98
CA ARG A 125 -3.58 -4.32 6.07
C ARG A 125 -4.91 -5.05 5.93
N VAL A 126 -4.91 -6.38 5.90
CA VAL A 126 -6.15 -7.16 5.85
C VAL A 126 -6.99 -6.91 7.11
N VAL A 127 -6.36 -6.94 8.29
CA VAL A 127 -7.04 -6.64 9.56
C VAL A 127 -7.56 -5.19 9.56
N LEU A 128 -6.72 -4.23 9.18
CA LEU A 128 -7.10 -2.82 9.11
C LEU A 128 -8.22 -2.57 8.10
N ALA A 129 -8.23 -3.28 6.97
CA ALA A 129 -9.31 -3.18 5.98
C ALA A 129 -10.66 -3.65 6.53
N VAL A 130 -10.68 -4.73 7.33
CA VAL A 130 -11.89 -5.16 8.05
C VAL A 130 -12.34 -4.08 9.04
N LEU A 131 -11.40 -3.49 9.80
CA LEU A 131 -11.71 -2.40 10.71
C LEU A 131 -12.24 -1.16 9.96
N TRP A 132 -11.69 -0.83 8.79
CA TRP A 132 -12.20 0.22 7.93
C TRP A 132 -13.66 -0.03 7.52
N LEU A 133 -14.00 -1.26 7.10
CA LEU A 133 -15.39 -1.62 6.77
C LEU A 133 -16.32 -1.42 7.97
N LEU A 134 -15.91 -1.87 9.16
CA LEU A 134 -16.70 -1.72 10.38
C LEU A 134 -16.91 -0.25 10.75
N VAL A 135 -15.84 0.55 10.69
CA VAL A 135 -15.91 1.98 11.04
C VAL A 135 -16.73 2.75 10.02
N LEU A 136 -16.58 2.49 8.70
CA LEU A 136 -17.41 3.10 7.66
C LEU A 136 -18.89 2.78 7.85
N GLN A 137 -19.24 1.55 8.23
CA GLN A 137 -20.62 1.15 8.49
C GLN A 137 -21.17 1.76 9.79
N LEU A 138 -20.36 1.85 10.83
CA LEU A 138 -20.75 2.45 12.11
C LEU A 138 -21.03 3.96 11.91
N LEU A 139 -20.09 4.67 11.32
CA LEU A 139 -20.19 6.13 11.15
C LEU A 139 -21.26 6.58 10.15
N ARG A 140 -21.68 5.69 9.26
CA ARG A 140 -22.87 5.92 8.42
C ARG A 140 -24.18 5.98 9.23
N ARG A 141 -24.23 5.29 10.38
CA ARG A 141 -25.45 5.14 11.20
C ARG A 141 -25.50 6.09 12.38
N GLU A 142 -24.34 6.54 12.83
CA GLU A 142 -24.15 7.32 14.04
C GLU A 142 -23.74 8.76 13.71
N ALA A 143 -24.17 9.71 14.55
CA ALA A 143 -23.67 11.08 14.43
C ALA A 143 -22.16 11.12 14.69
N TRP A 144 -21.45 12.00 13.98
CA TRP A 144 -20.02 12.20 14.16
C TRP A 144 -19.71 12.66 15.58
N THR A 145 -18.77 11.99 16.24
CA THR A 145 -18.29 12.31 17.57
C THR A 145 -16.77 12.50 17.57
N SER A 146 -16.22 13.08 18.65
CA SER A 146 -14.76 13.16 18.79
C SER A 146 -14.10 11.78 18.79
N VAL A 147 -14.79 10.76 19.34
CA VAL A 147 -14.31 9.36 19.32
C VAL A 147 -14.24 8.84 17.89
N SER A 148 -15.23 9.15 17.06
CA SER A 148 -15.24 8.78 15.64
C SER A 148 -14.03 9.37 14.90
N GLY A 149 -13.73 10.66 15.15
CA GLY A 149 -12.57 11.33 14.57
C GLY A 149 -11.26 10.64 14.96
N VAL A 150 -11.09 10.32 16.24
CA VAL A 150 -9.90 9.63 16.74
C VAL A 150 -9.76 8.24 16.10
N LEU A 151 -10.85 7.47 16.02
CA LEU A 151 -10.84 6.15 15.37
C LEU A 151 -10.42 6.23 13.90
N PHE A 152 -10.98 7.19 13.16
CA PHE A 152 -10.60 7.42 11.76
C PHE A 152 -9.12 7.80 11.62
N GLY A 153 -8.65 8.74 12.45
CA GLY A 153 -7.26 9.18 12.45
C GLY A 153 -6.29 8.04 12.76
N VAL A 154 -6.56 7.28 13.83
CA VAL A 154 -5.75 6.12 14.22
C VAL A 154 -5.72 5.08 13.10
N LEU A 155 -6.87 4.76 12.51
CA LEU A 155 -6.97 3.79 11.42
C LEU A 155 -6.19 4.23 10.19
N GLY A 156 -6.29 5.52 9.83
CA GLY A 156 -5.54 6.11 8.73
C GLY A 156 -4.03 6.04 8.95
N VAL A 157 -3.57 6.46 10.13
CA VAL A 157 -2.15 6.42 10.52
C VAL A 157 -1.62 4.99 10.51
N LEU A 158 -2.33 4.04 11.12
CA LEU A 158 -1.91 2.63 11.14
C LEU A 158 -1.85 2.05 9.73
N THR A 159 -2.82 2.37 8.87
CA THR A 159 -2.81 1.89 7.49
C THR A 159 -1.62 2.46 6.71
N ALA A 160 -1.36 3.77 6.80
CA ALA A 160 -0.21 4.41 6.18
C ALA A 160 1.12 3.86 6.73
N ALA A 161 1.20 3.59 8.03
CA ALA A 161 2.38 3.01 8.67
C ALA A 161 2.75 1.63 8.08
N THR A 162 1.76 0.81 7.68
CA THR A 162 2.05 -0.47 7.03
C THR A 162 2.80 -0.30 5.70
N PHE A 163 2.63 0.81 5.00
CA PHE A 163 3.37 1.13 3.77
C PHE A 163 4.76 1.66 4.09
N ALA A 164 4.89 2.62 5.02
CA ALA A 164 6.16 3.17 5.44
C ALA A 164 7.11 2.09 5.97
N PHE A 165 6.62 1.19 6.83
CA PHE A 165 7.44 0.12 7.43
C PHE A 165 7.70 -1.08 6.51
N SER A 166 6.99 -1.22 5.40
CA SER A 166 7.27 -2.25 4.38
C SER A 166 8.01 -1.71 3.15
N GLY A 167 8.28 -0.41 3.09
CA GLY A 167 8.96 0.28 1.99
C GLY A 167 10.49 0.26 2.08
N HIS A 168 11.15 0.91 1.12
CA HIS A 168 12.61 1.04 1.04
C HIS A 168 13.26 1.70 2.27
N PRO A 169 12.66 2.74 2.90
CA PRO A 169 13.26 3.38 4.07
C PRO A 169 13.50 2.44 5.24
N SER A 170 12.67 1.39 5.37
CA SER A 170 12.80 0.41 6.46
C SER A 170 13.96 -0.58 6.29
N ALA A 171 14.60 -0.61 5.12
CA ALA A 171 15.74 -1.50 4.82
C ALA A 171 17.09 -0.84 5.10
N GLU A 172 17.13 0.46 5.37
CA GLU A 172 18.37 1.20 5.66
C GLU A 172 18.72 1.19 7.15
N SER A 173 19.99 1.46 7.45
CA SER A 173 20.51 1.54 8.84
C SER A 173 19.86 2.65 9.66
N SER A 174 19.31 3.68 9.01
CA SER A 174 18.60 4.83 9.61
C SER A 174 17.08 4.76 9.48
N ALA A 175 16.51 3.57 9.40
CA ALA A 175 15.07 3.34 9.25
C ALA A 175 14.22 4.07 10.30
N TRP A 176 14.72 4.22 11.54
CA TRP A 176 14.05 4.93 12.62
C TRP A 176 13.79 6.42 12.32
N LEU A 177 14.64 7.02 11.47
CA LEU A 177 14.52 8.41 11.05
C LEU A 177 13.64 8.54 9.81
N TRP A 178 13.83 7.68 8.81
CA TRP A 178 13.16 7.78 7.52
C TRP A 178 11.72 7.26 7.53
N ALA A 179 11.40 6.26 8.36
CA ALA A 179 10.03 5.73 8.43
C ALA A 179 9.00 6.77 8.95
N PRO A 180 9.28 7.60 9.98
CA PRO A 180 8.40 8.70 10.36
C PRO A 180 8.23 9.76 9.26
N VAL A 181 9.31 10.10 8.54
CA VAL A 181 9.25 11.06 7.42
C VAL A 181 8.37 10.52 6.29
N ASP A 182 8.54 9.23 5.93
CA ASP A 182 7.72 8.58 4.91
C ASP A 182 6.25 8.50 5.35
N LEU A 183 5.97 8.20 6.62
CA LEU A 183 4.62 8.21 7.18
C LEU A 183 3.96 9.60 7.08
N LEU A 184 4.69 10.66 7.42
CA LEU A 184 4.19 12.04 7.28
C LEU A 184 3.95 12.39 5.81
N HIS A 185 4.85 11.99 4.91
CA HIS A 185 4.69 12.19 3.48
C HIS A 185 3.45 11.46 2.95
N LEU A 186 3.29 10.19 3.29
CA LEU A 186 2.10 9.39 2.92
C LEU A 186 0.81 10.01 3.46
N GLY A 187 0.83 10.51 4.70
CA GLY A 187 -0.30 11.21 5.29
C GLY A 187 -0.66 12.49 4.53
N ALA A 188 0.34 13.31 4.19
CA ALA A 188 0.15 14.55 3.44
C ALA A 188 -0.36 14.29 2.01
N VAL A 189 0.24 13.33 1.29
CA VAL A 189 -0.21 12.92 -0.06
C VAL A 189 -1.62 12.34 0.00
N GLY A 190 -1.92 11.51 0.99
CA GLY A 190 -3.25 10.94 1.21
C GLY A 190 -4.31 12.00 1.48
N ALA A 191 -4.00 12.97 2.34
CA ALA A 191 -4.89 14.08 2.64
C ALA A 191 -5.16 14.94 1.39
N TRP A 192 -4.10 15.31 0.68
CA TRP A 192 -4.20 16.19 -0.49
C TRP A 192 -4.72 15.47 -1.73
N ALA A 193 -3.99 14.50 -2.26
CA ALA A 193 -4.35 13.81 -3.50
C ALA A 193 -5.58 12.91 -3.31
N GLY A 194 -5.66 12.21 -2.16
CA GLY A 194 -6.83 11.40 -1.81
C GLY A 194 -8.08 12.25 -1.63
N GLY A 195 -7.97 13.39 -0.94
CA GLY A 195 -9.07 14.35 -0.79
C GLY A 195 -9.57 14.88 -2.13
N LEU A 196 -8.67 15.29 -3.03
CA LEU A 196 -9.02 15.73 -4.39
C LEU A 196 -9.70 14.62 -5.20
N LEU A 197 -9.22 13.38 -5.08
CA LEU A 197 -9.81 12.23 -5.77
C LEU A 197 -11.24 11.96 -5.29
N VAL A 198 -11.49 11.98 -3.98
CA VAL A 198 -12.84 11.82 -3.41
C VAL A 198 -13.74 13.00 -3.81
N LEU A 199 -13.25 14.24 -3.82
CA LEU A 199 -13.99 15.40 -4.31
C LEU A 199 -14.34 15.27 -5.80
N ALA A 200 -13.44 14.73 -6.62
CA ALA A 200 -13.74 14.48 -8.03
C ALA A 200 -14.87 13.46 -8.21
N ILE A 201 -14.94 12.45 -7.33
CA ILE A 201 -15.98 11.40 -7.36
C ILE A 201 -17.32 11.93 -6.82
N ALA A 202 -17.29 12.64 -5.69
CA ALA A 202 -18.48 13.00 -4.91
C ALA A 202 -18.87 14.49 -4.97
N GLY A 203 -18.04 15.35 -5.56
CA GLY A 203 -18.20 16.80 -5.46
C GLY A 203 -19.55 17.34 -5.95
N ARG A 204 -20.14 16.74 -7.00
CA ARG A 204 -21.47 17.14 -7.47
C ARG A 204 -22.58 16.84 -6.46
N GLU A 205 -22.49 15.70 -5.76
CA GLU A 205 -23.45 15.29 -4.74
C GLU A 205 -23.31 16.17 -3.49
N ILE A 206 -22.08 16.43 -3.08
CA ILE A 206 -21.77 17.33 -1.96
C ILE A 206 -22.31 18.75 -2.23
N ALA A 207 -22.09 19.29 -3.44
CA ALA A 207 -22.55 20.60 -3.82
C ALA A 207 -24.09 20.69 -3.87
N SER A 208 -24.78 19.66 -4.36
CA SER A 208 -26.25 19.64 -4.39
C SER A 208 -26.87 19.52 -3.00
N GLY A 209 -26.27 18.74 -2.08
CA GLY A 209 -26.72 18.64 -0.70
C GLY A 209 -26.56 19.93 0.10
N ALA A 210 -25.53 20.71 -0.16
CA ALA A 210 -25.32 22.02 0.46
C ALA A 210 -26.41 23.04 0.10
N HIS A 211 -27.04 22.94 -1.06
CA HIS A 211 -28.14 23.80 -1.49
C HIS A 211 -29.50 23.40 -0.89
N GLY A 212 -29.68 22.11 -0.54
CA GLY A 212 -30.90 21.61 0.09
C GLY A 212 -31.06 21.96 1.57
N ALA A 213 -29.96 22.30 2.26
CA ALA A 213 -29.96 22.65 3.68
C ALA A 213 -30.21 24.15 3.96
N SER A 214 -30.36 24.98 2.92
CA SER A 214 -30.52 26.43 3.00
C SER A 214 -31.96 26.92 2.68
N VAL A 215 -32.94 26.00 2.60
CA VAL A 215 -34.36 26.28 2.42
C VAL A 215 -35.15 25.78 3.63
#